data_674513b9cf4f14c9aeab964baa5ff9b4
#
_entry.id   674513b9cf4f14c9aeab964baa5ff9b4
#
_cell.length_a   1.000
_cell.length_b   1.000
_cell.length_c   1.000
_cell.angle_alpha   90.00
_cell.angle_beta   90.00
_cell.angle_gamma   90.00
#
_symmetry.space_group_name_H-M   'P 1'
#
loop_
_entity.id
_entity.type
_entity.pdbx_description
1 polymer ?
#
loop_
_entity_poly.entity_id
_entity_poly.type
_entity_poly.pdbx_seq_one_letter_code
_entity_poly.pdbx_strand_id
1 'polypeptide(L)'
;MTSLFEPTHAGDIALANRIAMAPLTRNRAPDAIPTELTATYYAQRATAGLIISEATAISPEGQGYADVPGLYGTEQLDGWKKVTRAVHEAGGKIVVQLWHVGRISHTSLQPGHAKPVAPSAIRAHAKTVLLKDGVPTFTDTSEPRA
;
A
#
# COMPACT_ATOMS: atom_id res chain seq x y z
N MET A 1 -3.49 -19.39 -29.87
CA MET A 1 -3.96 -19.02 -28.51
C MET A 1 -2.81 -18.34 -27.79
N THR A 2 -3.03 -17.17 -27.22
CA THR A 2 -1.98 -16.44 -26.49
C THR A 2 -1.79 -17.10 -25.12
N SER A 3 -0.56 -17.50 -24.79
CA SER A 3 -0.24 -18.10 -23.48
C SER A 3 -0.08 -17.02 -22.40
N LEU A 4 -0.43 -17.35 -21.14
CA LEU A 4 -0.17 -16.47 -19.98
C LEU A 4 1.32 -16.18 -19.76
N PHE A 5 2.18 -17.09 -20.23
CA PHE A 5 3.64 -17.00 -20.04
C PHE A 5 4.36 -16.34 -21.20
N GLU A 6 3.64 -15.85 -22.22
CA GLU A 6 4.25 -15.09 -23.31
C GLU A 6 4.50 -13.64 -22.91
N PRO A 7 5.62 -13.04 -23.39
CA PRO A 7 5.89 -11.63 -23.18
C PRO A 7 4.76 -10.72 -23.69
N THR A 8 4.59 -9.57 -23.05
CA THR A 8 3.60 -8.56 -23.42
C THR A 8 4.06 -7.18 -22.99
N HIS A 9 3.22 -6.16 -23.20
CA HIS A 9 3.46 -4.81 -22.75
C HIS A 9 2.24 -4.28 -21.96
N ALA A 10 2.53 -3.45 -20.96
CA ALA A 10 1.56 -2.59 -20.29
C ALA A 10 1.97 -1.14 -20.54
N GLY A 11 1.38 -0.51 -21.56
CA GLY A 11 1.90 0.74 -22.12
C GLY A 11 3.35 0.54 -22.60
N ASP A 12 4.26 1.36 -22.13
CA ASP A 12 5.70 1.30 -22.47
C ASP A 12 6.49 0.29 -21.61
N ILE A 13 5.84 -0.38 -20.65
CA ILE A 13 6.50 -1.35 -19.79
C ILE A 13 6.47 -2.73 -20.45
N ALA A 14 7.65 -3.22 -20.89
CA ALA A 14 7.78 -4.59 -21.38
C ALA A 14 7.69 -5.59 -20.21
N LEU A 15 6.83 -6.59 -20.33
CA LEU A 15 6.57 -7.60 -19.31
C LEU A 15 7.01 -8.97 -19.80
N ALA A 16 7.62 -9.78 -18.93
CA ALA A 16 8.10 -11.13 -19.26
C ALA A 16 6.94 -12.12 -19.46
N ASN A 17 5.78 -11.83 -18.89
CA ASN A 17 4.57 -12.65 -19.01
C ASN A 17 3.32 -11.79 -18.73
N ARG A 18 2.13 -12.39 -18.86
CA ARG A 18 0.82 -11.73 -18.72
C ARG A 18 0.21 -11.84 -17.33
N ILE A 19 1.01 -12.23 -16.33
CA ILE A 19 0.53 -12.40 -14.96
C ILE A 19 0.90 -11.13 -14.18
N ALA A 20 -0.08 -10.45 -13.63
CA ALA A 20 0.13 -9.33 -12.73
C ALA A 20 -0.24 -9.72 -11.29
N MET A 21 0.65 -9.42 -10.35
CA MET A 21 0.31 -9.49 -8.93
C MET A 21 -0.56 -8.29 -8.58
N ALA A 22 -1.81 -8.54 -8.20
CA ALA A 22 -2.74 -7.52 -7.74
C ALA A 22 -2.29 -6.89 -6.42
N PRO A 23 -2.64 -5.61 -6.15
CA PRO A 23 -2.35 -4.96 -4.88
C PRO A 23 -3.08 -5.67 -3.73
N LEU A 24 -2.37 -5.89 -2.63
CA LEU A 24 -2.92 -6.50 -1.42
C LEU A 24 -2.35 -5.81 -0.18
N THR A 25 -3.17 -5.08 0.53
CA THR A 25 -2.81 -4.45 1.82
C THR A 25 -2.56 -5.54 2.87
N ARG A 26 -1.39 -5.50 3.50
CA ARG A 26 -0.94 -6.56 4.42
C ARG A 26 -0.80 -6.11 5.87
N ASN A 27 -0.78 -4.79 6.12
CA ASN A 27 -0.58 -4.21 7.45
C ASN A 27 0.72 -4.74 8.11
N ARG A 28 1.87 -4.53 7.44
CA ARG A 28 3.20 -5.02 7.84
C ARG A 28 4.29 -3.97 7.74
N ALA A 29 3.91 -2.67 7.72
CA ALA A 29 4.81 -1.53 7.63
C ALA A 29 4.68 -0.64 8.89
N PRO A 30 5.28 -1.04 10.03
CA PRO A 30 5.28 -0.21 11.23
C PRO A 30 5.77 1.20 10.91
N ASP A 31 5.19 2.21 11.53
CA ASP A 31 5.49 3.63 11.28
C ASP A 31 5.34 4.05 9.80
N ALA A 32 4.52 3.31 9.05
CA ALA A 32 4.32 3.46 7.62
C ALA A 32 5.60 3.24 6.78
N ILE A 33 6.62 2.56 7.29
CA ILE A 33 7.91 2.32 6.64
C ILE A 33 7.99 0.88 6.12
N PRO A 34 8.20 0.66 4.80
CA PRO A 34 8.50 -0.66 4.26
C PRO A 34 9.76 -1.26 4.89
N THR A 35 9.67 -2.52 5.33
CA THR A 35 10.74 -3.22 6.03
C THR A 35 11.51 -4.19 5.10
N GLU A 36 12.56 -4.83 5.62
CA GLU A 36 13.26 -5.92 4.91
C GLU A 36 12.33 -7.11 4.63
N LEU A 37 11.34 -7.36 5.51
CA LEU A 37 10.32 -8.38 5.27
C LEU A 37 9.44 -8.00 4.07
N THR A 38 9.14 -6.71 3.89
CA THR A 38 8.42 -6.20 2.73
C THR A 38 9.23 -6.43 1.45
N ALA A 39 10.53 -6.15 1.48
CA ALA A 39 11.43 -6.39 0.34
C ALA A 39 11.47 -7.88 -0.03
N THR A 40 11.65 -8.76 0.95
CA THR A 40 11.63 -10.22 0.76
C THR A 40 10.29 -10.69 0.16
N TYR A 41 9.17 -10.20 0.68
CA TYR A 41 7.83 -10.57 0.20
C TYR A 41 7.64 -10.26 -1.29
N TYR A 42 8.05 -9.07 -1.74
CA TYR A 42 7.91 -8.69 -3.15
C TYR A 42 8.94 -9.38 -4.04
N ALA A 43 10.19 -9.55 -3.58
CA ALA A 43 11.23 -10.26 -4.34
C ALA A 43 10.86 -11.73 -4.62
N GLN A 44 10.21 -12.42 -3.67
CA GLN A 44 9.69 -13.78 -3.86
C GLN A 44 8.63 -13.89 -4.98
N ARG A 45 8.08 -12.78 -5.43
CA ARG A 45 7.03 -12.70 -6.46
C ARG A 45 7.51 -12.04 -7.74
N ALA A 46 8.81 -11.82 -7.85
CA ALA A 46 9.44 -11.12 -9.00
C ALA A 46 9.29 -11.87 -10.33
N THR A 47 8.88 -13.14 -10.33
CA THR A 47 8.56 -13.91 -11.54
C THR A 47 7.23 -13.50 -12.19
N ALA A 48 6.35 -12.75 -11.50
CA ALA A 48 5.21 -12.11 -12.14
C ALA A 48 5.68 -11.09 -13.18
N GLY A 49 4.94 -10.95 -14.28
CA GLY A 49 5.24 -9.93 -15.30
C GLY A 49 5.21 -8.52 -14.74
N LEU A 50 4.30 -8.24 -13.80
CA LEU A 50 4.21 -6.98 -13.08
C LEU A 50 3.75 -7.21 -11.64
N ILE A 51 4.39 -6.54 -10.70
CA ILE A 51 3.91 -6.44 -9.32
C ILE A 51 3.25 -5.05 -9.15
N ILE A 52 2.02 -5.00 -8.66
CA ILE A 52 1.42 -3.78 -8.14
C ILE A 52 1.51 -3.85 -6.61
N SER A 53 2.15 -2.86 -6.01
CA SER A 53 2.36 -2.87 -4.55
C SER A 53 1.05 -2.81 -3.77
N GLU A 54 1.11 -3.13 -2.50
CA GLU A 54 0.04 -2.78 -1.57
C GLU A 54 -0.24 -1.27 -1.59
N ALA A 55 -1.45 -0.90 -1.18
CA ALA A 55 -1.87 0.48 -1.06
C ALA A 55 -0.89 1.27 -0.19
N THR A 56 -0.40 2.39 -0.71
CA THR A 56 0.68 3.19 -0.14
C THR A 56 0.21 4.63 0.02
N ALA A 57 0.11 5.08 1.26
CA ALA A 57 -0.42 6.41 1.56
C ALA A 57 0.45 7.52 0.99
N ILE A 58 -0.17 8.51 0.35
CA ILE A 58 0.50 9.67 -0.27
C ILE A 58 0.75 10.82 0.72
N SER A 59 0.16 10.74 1.90
CA SER A 59 0.29 11.72 2.98
C SER A 59 -0.06 11.08 4.32
N PRO A 60 0.31 11.67 5.46
CA PRO A 60 -0.16 11.20 6.77
C PRO A 60 -1.68 11.15 6.87
N GLU A 61 -2.39 12.10 6.27
CA GLU A 61 -3.86 12.14 6.23
C GLU A 61 -4.47 11.03 5.35
N GLY A 62 -3.68 10.50 4.40
CA GLY A 62 -4.09 9.40 3.54
C GLY A 62 -4.16 8.04 4.25
N GLN A 63 -3.70 7.94 5.49
CA GLN A 63 -3.70 6.72 6.29
C GLN A 63 -5.12 6.34 6.74
N GLY A 64 -5.45 5.04 6.65
CA GLY A 64 -6.75 4.53 7.07
C GLY A 64 -6.73 3.17 7.76
N TYR A 65 -5.60 2.49 7.72
CA TYR A 65 -5.37 1.24 8.42
C TYR A 65 -4.01 1.27 9.10
N ALA A 66 -3.88 0.62 10.25
CA ALA A 66 -2.59 0.49 10.92
C ALA A 66 -1.57 -0.23 10.05
N ASP A 67 -0.31 0.16 10.16
CA ASP A 67 0.84 -0.47 9.49
C ASP A 67 0.73 -0.59 7.96
N VAL A 68 0.04 0.36 7.32
CA VAL A 68 0.06 0.53 5.87
C VAL A 68 1.25 1.41 5.50
N PRO A 69 2.05 1.04 4.47
CA PRO A 69 3.18 1.85 4.09
C PRO A 69 2.77 3.23 3.54
N GLY A 70 3.65 4.19 3.73
CA GLY A 70 3.56 5.52 3.15
C GLY A 70 4.60 5.76 2.06
N LEU A 71 4.44 6.85 1.32
CA LEU A 71 5.43 7.39 0.39
C LEU A 71 5.35 8.91 0.39
N TYR A 72 5.57 9.53 1.56
CA TYR A 72 5.48 10.97 1.75
C TYR A 72 6.63 11.54 2.60
N GLY A 73 7.55 10.69 3.05
CA GLY A 73 8.72 11.06 3.84
C GLY A 73 9.99 10.32 3.41
N THR A 74 11.14 10.80 3.87
CA THR A 74 12.45 10.26 3.48
C THR A 74 12.64 8.80 3.91
N GLU A 75 12.28 8.47 5.15
CA GLU A 75 12.41 7.10 5.68
C GLU A 75 11.57 6.09 4.89
N GLN A 76 10.35 6.46 4.53
CA GLN A 76 9.48 5.65 3.68
C GLN A 76 10.06 5.48 2.28
N LEU A 77 10.60 6.56 1.70
CA LEU A 77 11.29 6.50 0.41
C LEU A 77 12.47 5.53 0.45
N ASP A 78 13.29 5.58 1.52
CA ASP A 78 14.43 4.69 1.68
C ASP A 78 13.99 3.23 1.89
N GLY A 79 12.89 3.00 2.62
CA GLY A 79 12.26 1.68 2.72
C GLY A 79 11.82 1.15 1.34
N TRP A 80 11.14 1.97 0.54
CA TRP A 80 10.71 1.59 -0.81
C TRP A 80 11.88 1.37 -1.78
N LYS A 81 13.00 2.12 -1.66
CA LYS A 81 14.21 1.85 -2.44
C LYS A 81 14.76 0.45 -2.20
N LYS A 82 14.71 -0.05 -0.95
CA LYS A 82 15.12 -1.44 -0.65
C LYS A 82 14.19 -2.45 -1.33
N VAL A 83 12.89 -2.22 -1.27
CA VAL A 83 11.88 -3.08 -1.91
C VAL A 83 12.09 -3.12 -3.42
N THR A 84 12.17 -1.97 -4.07
CA THR A 84 12.33 -1.90 -5.54
C THR A 84 13.65 -2.52 -5.99
N ARG A 85 14.75 -2.28 -5.26
CA ARG A 85 16.03 -2.91 -5.52
C ARG A 85 15.93 -4.44 -5.47
N ALA A 86 15.37 -5.00 -4.41
CA ALA A 86 15.24 -6.44 -4.24
C ALA A 86 14.41 -7.08 -5.36
N VAL A 87 13.33 -6.43 -5.80
CA VAL A 87 12.51 -6.90 -6.92
C VAL A 87 13.28 -6.81 -8.24
N HIS A 88 13.98 -5.71 -8.51
CA HIS A 88 14.75 -5.52 -9.75
C HIS A 88 15.93 -6.50 -9.82
N GLU A 89 16.65 -6.72 -8.73
CA GLU A 89 17.74 -7.71 -8.65
C GLU A 89 17.23 -9.14 -8.90
N ALA A 90 15.98 -9.44 -8.51
CA ALA A 90 15.31 -10.70 -8.85
C ALA A 90 14.71 -10.72 -10.27
N GLY A 91 14.97 -9.72 -11.12
CA GLY A 91 14.50 -9.62 -12.50
C GLY A 91 13.04 -9.17 -12.67
N GLY A 92 12.36 -8.81 -11.60
CA GLY A 92 10.95 -8.41 -11.62
C GLY A 92 10.75 -6.92 -11.91
N LYS A 93 9.48 -6.56 -12.08
CA LYS A 93 9.01 -5.18 -12.25
C LYS A 93 7.94 -4.86 -11.22
N ILE A 94 8.03 -3.69 -10.59
CA ILE A 94 7.08 -3.25 -9.56
C ILE A 94 6.66 -1.81 -9.80
N VAL A 95 5.37 -1.55 -9.60
CA VAL A 95 4.76 -0.22 -9.57
C VAL A 95 4.06 0.00 -8.24
N VAL A 96 4.01 1.23 -7.77
CA VAL A 96 3.34 1.55 -6.51
C VAL A 96 1.86 1.86 -6.73
N GLN A 97 0.98 1.34 -5.87
CA GLN A 97 -0.39 1.80 -5.76
C GLN A 97 -0.45 2.99 -4.80
N LEU A 98 -0.50 4.20 -5.34
CA LEU A 98 -0.71 5.41 -4.55
C LEU A 98 -2.14 5.48 -4.02
N TRP A 99 -2.29 5.82 -2.74
CA TRP A 99 -3.58 5.70 -2.07
C TRP A 99 -3.84 6.85 -1.10
N HIS A 100 -5.10 7.27 -1.05
CA HIS A 100 -5.67 8.11 0.00
C HIS A 100 -7.04 7.53 0.37
N VAL A 101 -7.21 7.10 1.61
CA VAL A 101 -8.41 6.37 2.03
C VAL A 101 -9.66 7.24 2.16
N GLY A 102 -9.52 8.57 2.17
CA GLY A 102 -10.64 9.47 2.39
C GLY A 102 -11.32 9.21 3.74
N ARG A 103 -12.64 9.01 3.72
CA ARG A 103 -13.45 8.79 4.93
C ARG A 103 -13.29 7.42 5.59
N ILE A 104 -12.60 6.46 4.96
CA ILE A 104 -12.35 5.13 5.55
C ILE A 104 -11.12 5.21 6.45
N SER A 105 -11.21 6.00 7.51
CA SER A 105 -10.14 6.18 8.47
C SER A 105 -10.68 6.39 9.89
N HIS A 106 -9.78 6.57 10.83
CA HIS A 106 -10.09 6.81 12.24
C HIS A 106 -9.20 7.94 12.78
N THR A 107 -9.72 8.75 13.70
CA THR A 107 -8.99 9.88 14.29
C THR A 107 -7.65 9.47 14.91
N SER A 108 -7.53 8.26 15.46
CA SER A 108 -6.26 7.77 16.03
C SER A 108 -5.15 7.53 15.00
N LEU A 109 -5.49 7.43 13.71
CA LEU A 109 -4.53 7.28 12.60
C LEU A 109 -4.19 8.61 11.93
N GLN A 110 -4.87 9.67 12.32
CA GLN A 110 -4.71 10.98 11.71
C GLN A 110 -3.75 11.87 12.50
N PRO A 111 -3.00 12.76 11.84
CA PRO A 111 -2.15 13.73 12.53
C PRO A 111 -2.94 14.55 13.56
N GLY A 112 -2.42 14.63 14.79
CA GLY A 112 -3.07 15.37 15.88
C GLY A 112 -4.48 14.89 16.24
N HIS A 113 -4.81 13.63 15.92
CA HIS A 113 -6.15 13.06 16.10
C HIS A 113 -7.27 13.83 15.39
N ALA A 114 -6.94 14.51 14.29
CA ALA A 114 -7.91 15.22 13.47
C ALA A 114 -8.96 14.28 12.85
N LYS A 115 -10.06 14.85 12.38
CA LYS A 115 -11.05 14.09 11.59
C LYS A 115 -10.45 13.73 10.21
N PRO A 116 -10.72 12.53 9.67
CA PRO A 116 -10.35 12.16 8.31
C PRO A 116 -10.88 13.16 7.28
N VAL A 117 -10.18 13.31 6.15
CA VAL A 117 -10.60 14.22 5.06
C VAL A 117 -11.48 13.47 4.07
N ALA A 118 -12.59 14.08 3.64
CA ALA A 118 -13.43 13.55 2.58
C ALA A 118 -14.18 14.69 1.86
N PRO A 119 -14.74 14.46 0.66
CA PRO A 119 -15.50 15.49 -0.06
C PRO A 119 -16.76 15.96 0.66
N SER A 120 -17.20 15.26 1.69
CA SER A 120 -18.34 15.63 2.55
C SER A 120 -18.16 15.04 3.94
N ALA A 121 -18.72 15.72 4.98
CA ALA A 121 -18.64 15.28 6.38
C ALA A 121 -19.64 14.13 6.70
N ILE A 122 -19.77 13.16 5.80
CA ILE A 122 -20.65 12.00 5.98
C ILE A 122 -19.79 10.79 6.35
N ARG A 123 -20.04 10.23 7.53
CA ARG A 123 -19.33 9.02 8.00
C ARG A 123 -19.63 7.82 7.11
N ALA A 124 -18.61 7.02 6.82
CA ALA A 124 -18.81 5.75 6.15
C ALA A 124 -19.34 4.70 7.14
N HIS A 125 -20.33 3.91 6.71
CA HIS A 125 -20.74 2.71 7.43
C HIS A 125 -19.76 1.56 7.11
N ALA A 126 -18.53 1.70 7.60
CA ALA A 126 -17.42 0.78 7.32
C ALA A 126 -16.52 0.67 8.55
N LYS A 127 -15.62 -0.31 8.50
CA LYS A 127 -14.59 -0.50 9.53
C LYS A 127 -13.20 -0.25 8.96
N THR A 128 -12.32 0.22 9.82
CA THR A 128 -10.88 0.28 9.62
C THR A 128 -10.18 -0.68 10.56
N VAL A 129 -8.87 -0.84 10.40
CA VAL A 129 -8.05 -1.71 11.26
C VAL A 129 -7.12 -0.84 12.10
N LEU A 130 -7.24 -0.96 13.42
CA LEU A 130 -6.33 -0.34 14.39
C LEU A 130 -5.55 -1.42 15.12
N LEU A 131 -4.41 -1.05 15.69
CA LEU A 131 -3.72 -1.88 16.67
C LEU A 131 -4.23 -1.52 18.06
N LYS A 132 -4.86 -2.48 18.77
CA LYS A 132 -5.19 -2.39 20.18
C LYS A 132 -4.30 -3.38 20.93
N ASP A 133 -3.42 -2.85 21.77
CA ASP A 133 -2.42 -3.66 22.48
C ASP A 133 -1.59 -4.57 21.53
N GLY A 134 -1.24 -4.02 20.35
CA GLY A 134 -0.50 -4.74 19.31
C GLY A 134 -1.35 -5.73 18.47
N VAL A 135 -2.66 -5.84 18.75
CA VAL A 135 -3.56 -6.78 18.04
C VAL A 135 -4.38 -6.03 16.99
N PRO A 136 -4.34 -6.44 15.70
CA PRO A 136 -5.19 -5.87 14.67
C PRO A 136 -6.68 -6.02 15.03
N THR A 137 -7.37 -4.90 15.14
CA THR A 137 -8.77 -4.86 15.59
C THR A 137 -9.62 -4.03 14.63
N PHE A 138 -10.70 -4.61 14.14
CA PHE A 138 -11.67 -3.88 13.32
C PHE A 138 -12.44 -2.87 14.19
N THR A 139 -12.38 -1.61 13.80
CA THR A 139 -13.00 -0.48 14.51
C THR A 139 -13.82 0.34 13.52
N ASP A 140 -14.94 0.90 13.96
CA ASP A 140 -15.74 1.76 13.12
C ASP A 140 -14.95 3.03 12.71
N THR A 141 -15.15 3.49 11.47
CA THR A 141 -14.54 4.73 10.99
C THR A 141 -15.00 5.94 11.79
N SER A 142 -14.16 6.97 11.87
CA SER A 142 -14.57 8.27 12.44
C SER A 142 -15.36 9.11 11.43
N GLU A 143 -16.14 10.07 11.95
CA GLU A 143 -16.78 11.09 11.11
C GLU A 143 -15.70 11.93 10.42
N PRO A 144 -15.75 12.12 9.09
CA PRO A 144 -14.78 12.95 8.40
C PRO A 144 -15.11 14.45 8.50
N ARG A 145 -14.13 15.28 8.15
CA ARG A 145 -14.33 16.69 7.77
C ARG A 145 -14.38 16.82 6.25
N ALA A 146 -15.08 17.84 5.76
CA ALA A 146 -15.01 18.27 4.37
C ALA A 146 -13.75 19.12 4.14
#